data_efdbd3597e56dd2a2122b61ba5fb9dac
#
_entry.id   efdbd3597e56dd2a2122b61ba5fb9dac
#
_cell.length_a   1.000
_cell.length_b   1.000
_cell.length_c   1.000
_cell.angle_alpha   90.00
_cell.angle_beta   90.00
_cell.angle_gamma   90.00
#
_symmetry.space_group_name_H-M   'P 1'
#
loop_
_entity.id
_entity.type
_entity.pdbx_description
1 polymer ?
#
loop_
_entity_poly.entity_id
_entity_poly.type
_entity_poly.pdbx_seq_one_letter_code
_entity_poly.pdbx_strand_id
1 'polypeptide(L)'
;MFSWPSVFFFLACTAPNYTFMHNATSAPPISYYDYIIVGGGTAGCPLAATLSQNYSVLLLERGGSPYGNSNISNLAAFGASLSDLSPTSPSQRFISKDGVINARARVLGGGSCLNAGFYTRAAPYYVRYQA
;
A
#
# COMPACT_ATOMS: atom_id res chain seq x y z
N MET A 1 0.65 12.99 30.29
CA MET A 1 2.04 12.90 29.86
C MET A 1 2.17 11.57 29.11
N PHE A 2 1.83 11.57 27.81
CA PHE A 2 1.82 10.34 26.99
C PHE A 2 3.21 10.18 26.37
N SER A 3 3.92 9.14 26.79
CA SER A 3 5.18 8.73 26.18
C SER A 3 4.86 7.96 24.89
N TRP A 4 5.15 8.53 23.73
CA TRP A 4 5.17 7.81 22.47
C TRP A 4 6.42 6.92 22.42
N PRO A 5 6.28 5.63 22.16
CA PRO A 5 7.44 4.84 21.83
C PRO A 5 8.01 5.37 20.51
N SER A 6 9.25 5.77 20.55
CA SER A 6 10.00 6.33 19.42
C SER A 6 10.06 5.32 18.30
N VAL A 7 9.32 5.58 17.21
CA VAL A 7 9.56 4.90 15.94
C VAL A 7 10.88 5.44 15.40
N PHE A 8 11.97 4.73 15.66
CA PHE A 8 13.26 5.03 15.07
C PHE A 8 13.25 4.67 13.59
N PHE A 9 13.12 5.66 12.73
CA PHE A 9 13.48 5.54 11.34
C PHE A 9 15.00 5.49 11.22
N PHE A 10 15.57 4.29 11.15
CA PHE A 10 16.95 4.13 10.72
C PHE A 10 16.97 4.14 9.19
N LEU A 11 17.48 5.22 8.62
CA LEU A 11 17.85 5.30 7.21
C LEU A 11 19.16 4.52 7.01
N ALA A 12 19.10 3.19 7.01
CA ALA A 12 20.17 2.38 6.47
C ALA A 12 19.83 2.06 5.02
N CYS A 13 20.67 2.48 4.10
CA CYS A 13 20.54 2.29 2.64
C CYS A 13 20.87 0.83 2.21
N THR A 14 20.50 -0.15 3.00
CA THR A 14 20.40 -1.56 2.64
C THR A 14 18.93 -1.90 2.63
N ALA A 15 18.44 -2.60 1.61
CA ALA A 15 17.04 -2.97 1.49
C ALA A 15 16.51 -3.40 2.86
N PRO A 16 15.58 -2.65 3.47
CA PRO A 16 15.18 -2.94 4.83
C PRO A 16 14.46 -4.28 4.82
N ASN A 17 15.06 -5.28 5.43
CA ASN A 17 14.37 -6.52 5.78
C ASN A 17 13.38 -6.16 6.88
N TYR A 18 12.15 -5.85 6.47
CA TYR A 18 11.05 -5.68 7.42
C TYR A 18 10.76 -7.04 8.03
N THR A 19 11.15 -7.24 9.27
CA THR A 19 11.02 -8.51 10.00
C THR A 19 9.58 -8.95 10.20
N PHE A 20 8.62 -8.03 10.04
CA PHE A 20 7.19 -8.28 10.13
C PHE A 20 6.50 -8.54 8.76
N MET A 21 7.25 -8.49 7.66
CA MET A 21 6.73 -8.82 6.33
C MET A 21 7.15 -10.25 5.96
N HIS A 22 6.15 -11.06 5.64
CA HIS A 22 6.35 -12.45 5.26
C HIS A 22 5.74 -12.71 3.88
N ASN A 23 6.40 -13.53 3.08
CA ASN A 23 5.78 -14.07 1.89
C ASN A 23 4.73 -15.12 2.28
N ALA A 24 3.64 -15.20 1.52
CA ALA A 24 2.58 -16.18 1.77
C ALA A 24 3.09 -17.62 1.79
N THR A 25 4.14 -17.92 1.01
CA THR A 25 4.79 -19.24 0.96
C THR A 25 5.55 -19.61 2.24
N SER A 26 5.93 -18.62 3.05
CA SER A 26 6.61 -18.82 4.34
C SER A 26 5.67 -18.65 5.54
N ALA A 27 4.39 -18.39 5.29
CA ALA A 27 3.41 -18.27 6.34
C ALA A 27 3.16 -19.63 7.03
N PRO A 28 2.97 -19.66 8.34
CA PRO A 28 2.60 -20.88 9.04
C PRO A 28 1.23 -21.37 8.55
N PRO A 29 0.98 -22.69 8.56
CA PRO A 29 -0.27 -23.26 8.03
C PRO A 29 -1.52 -22.80 8.79
N ILE A 30 -1.36 -22.46 10.05
CA ILE A 30 -2.43 -21.93 10.90
C ILE A 30 -1.86 -20.82 11.78
N SER A 31 -2.56 -19.68 11.81
CA SER A 31 -2.25 -18.55 12.70
C SER A 31 -3.54 -17.88 13.15
N TYR A 32 -3.53 -17.31 14.34
CA TYR A 32 -4.69 -16.64 14.93
C TYR A 32 -4.39 -15.15 15.08
N TYR A 33 -5.33 -14.33 14.65
CA TYR A 33 -5.29 -12.88 14.75
C TYR A 33 -6.63 -12.35 15.21
N ASP A 34 -6.62 -11.24 15.93
CA ASP A 34 -7.85 -10.55 16.34
C ASP A 34 -8.53 -9.90 15.14
N TYR A 35 -7.72 -9.38 14.18
CA TYR A 35 -8.22 -8.76 12.96
C TYR A 35 -7.43 -9.20 11.73
N ILE A 36 -8.14 -9.38 10.64
CA ILE A 36 -7.56 -9.62 9.31
C ILE A 36 -7.99 -8.48 8.39
N ILE A 37 -7.01 -7.74 7.85
CA ILE A 37 -7.22 -6.64 6.92
C ILE A 37 -6.78 -7.11 5.54
N VAL A 38 -7.67 -7.02 4.56
CA VAL A 38 -7.39 -7.41 3.17
C VAL A 38 -7.13 -6.18 2.35
N GLY A 39 -5.90 -6.04 1.87
CA GLY A 39 -5.40 -4.93 1.09
C GLY A 39 -4.58 -3.93 1.91
N GLY A 40 -3.28 -3.87 1.64
CA GLY A 40 -2.32 -2.94 2.24
C GLY A 40 -2.28 -1.60 1.51
N GLY A 41 -3.45 -1.04 1.19
CA GLY A 41 -3.56 0.26 0.53
C GLY A 41 -3.67 1.44 1.47
N THR A 42 -4.11 2.57 0.90
CA THR A 42 -4.25 3.88 1.59
C THR A 42 -5.15 3.82 2.83
N ALA A 43 -6.14 2.93 2.85
CA ALA A 43 -7.02 2.73 4.01
C ALA A 43 -6.52 1.60 4.92
N GLY A 44 -6.08 0.47 4.34
CA GLY A 44 -5.71 -0.71 5.10
C GLY A 44 -4.46 -0.53 5.96
N CYS A 45 -3.44 0.15 5.45
CA CYS A 45 -2.22 0.41 6.23
C CYS A 45 -2.47 1.25 7.48
N PRO A 46 -3.16 2.41 7.43
CA PRO A 46 -3.46 3.18 8.64
C PRO A 46 -4.37 2.42 9.62
N LEU A 47 -5.35 1.67 9.11
CA LEU A 47 -6.22 0.85 9.94
C LEU A 47 -5.42 -0.23 10.68
N ALA A 48 -4.54 -0.94 9.97
CA ALA A 48 -3.66 -1.93 10.58
C ALA A 48 -2.76 -1.31 11.64
N ALA A 49 -2.15 -0.17 11.34
CA ALA A 49 -1.29 0.56 12.26
C ALA A 49 -2.03 1.01 13.53
N THR A 50 -3.29 1.41 13.40
CA THR A 50 -4.12 1.82 14.54
C THR A 50 -4.52 0.61 15.39
N LEU A 51 -5.03 -0.43 14.78
CA LEU A 51 -5.49 -1.62 15.50
C LEU A 51 -4.34 -2.38 16.16
N SER A 52 -3.18 -2.45 15.52
CA SER A 52 -2.01 -3.16 16.04
C SER A 52 -1.42 -2.56 17.32
N GLN A 53 -1.89 -1.40 17.75
CA GLN A 53 -1.51 -0.84 19.05
C GLN A 53 -2.03 -1.66 20.24
N ASN A 54 -3.15 -2.38 20.07
CA ASN A 54 -3.82 -3.11 21.14
C ASN A 54 -4.21 -4.56 20.74
N TYR A 55 -4.12 -4.91 19.48
CA TYR A 55 -4.59 -6.18 18.93
C TYR A 55 -3.54 -6.81 18.01
N SER A 56 -3.63 -8.11 17.85
CA SER A 56 -2.87 -8.84 16.86
C SER A 56 -3.56 -8.70 15.50
N VAL A 57 -2.86 -8.14 14.51
CA VAL A 57 -3.44 -7.79 13.21
C VAL A 57 -2.66 -8.46 12.09
N LEU A 58 -3.37 -9.16 11.21
CA LEU A 58 -2.83 -9.64 9.95
C LEU A 58 -3.25 -8.71 8.82
N LEU A 59 -2.27 -8.11 8.13
CA LEU A 59 -2.50 -7.36 6.90
C LEU A 59 -2.10 -8.22 5.70
N LEU A 60 -3.06 -8.53 4.85
CA LEU A 60 -2.85 -9.28 3.61
C LEU A 60 -2.74 -8.31 2.42
N GLU A 61 -1.61 -8.32 1.72
CA GLU A 61 -1.41 -7.58 0.48
C GLU A 61 -1.03 -8.54 -0.64
N ARG A 62 -1.69 -8.44 -1.78
CA ARG A 62 -1.41 -9.29 -2.94
C ARG A 62 -0.23 -8.82 -3.79
N GLY A 63 0.16 -7.56 -3.62
CA GLY A 63 1.30 -6.96 -4.31
C GLY A 63 2.59 -7.12 -3.53
N GLY A 64 3.66 -6.60 -4.12
CA GLY A 64 4.98 -6.61 -3.50
C GLY A 64 5.20 -5.43 -2.54
N SER A 65 6.42 -5.38 -2.01
CA SER A 65 6.92 -4.23 -1.26
C SER A 65 7.25 -3.07 -2.21
N PRO A 66 7.01 -1.81 -1.84
CA PRO A 66 7.46 -0.65 -2.60
C PRO A 66 8.97 -0.45 -2.50
N TYR A 67 9.59 -1.00 -1.47
CA TYR A 67 11.02 -0.82 -1.18
C TYR A 67 11.88 -1.65 -2.13
N GLY A 68 12.93 -1.03 -2.64
CA GLY A 68 13.81 -1.67 -3.64
C GLY A 68 13.22 -1.71 -5.06
N ASN A 69 12.03 -1.18 -5.29
CA ASN A 69 11.45 -1.05 -6.62
C ASN A 69 11.70 0.36 -7.17
N SER A 70 12.65 0.47 -8.11
CA SER A 70 13.03 1.76 -8.72
C SER A 70 11.88 2.45 -9.45
N ASN A 71 10.91 1.69 -9.96
CA ASN A 71 9.74 2.25 -10.65
C ASN A 71 8.76 2.92 -9.68
N ILE A 72 8.80 2.59 -8.40
CA ILE A 72 7.98 3.21 -7.36
C ILE A 72 8.73 4.34 -6.68
N SER A 73 10.01 4.15 -6.37
CA SER A 73 10.82 5.11 -5.64
C SER A 73 11.23 6.34 -6.46
N ASN A 74 11.04 6.31 -7.77
CA ASN A 74 11.36 7.41 -8.67
C ASN A 74 10.09 7.97 -9.32
N LEU A 75 9.75 9.21 -9.00
CA LEU A 75 8.57 9.88 -9.58
C LEU A 75 8.60 9.96 -11.11
N ALA A 76 9.78 10.06 -11.73
CA ALA A 76 9.92 10.06 -13.18
C ALA A 76 9.51 8.71 -13.83
N ALA A 77 9.51 7.62 -13.06
CA ALA A 77 9.10 6.30 -13.54
C ALA A 77 7.58 6.05 -13.45
N PHE A 78 6.79 7.02 -12.99
CA PHE A 78 5.33 6.91 -12.83
C PHE A 78 4.64 6.41 -14.08
N GLY A 79 4.89 7.01 -15.25
CA GLY A 79 4.29 6.59 -16.52
C GLY A 79 4.66 5.17 -16.91
N ALA A 80 5.91 4.77 -16.70
CA ALA A 80 6.38 3.42 -16.94
C ALA A 80 5.69 2.41 -16.02
N SER A 81 5.53 2.74 -14.73
CA SER A 81 4.84 1.89 -13.76
C SER A 81 3.38 1.65 -14.12
N LEU A 82 2.67 2.66 -14.63
CA LEU A 82 1.28 2.51 -15.08
C LEU A 82 1.14 1.71 -16.37
N SER A 83 2.16 1.73 -17.21
CA SER A 83 2.17 1.06 -18.52
C SER A 83 2.67 -0.38 -18.44
N ASP A 84 3.36 -0.74 -17.37
CA ASP A 84 3.91 -2.08 -17.16
C ASP A 84 2.79 -3.10 -16.91
N LEU A 85 2.68 -4.09 -17.79
CA LEU A 85 1.69 -5.17 -17.70
C LEU A 85 2.27 -6.48 -17.18
N SER A 86 3.53 -6.47 -16.75
CA SER A 86 4.18 -7.67 -16.25
C SER A 86 3.47 -8.25 -15.02
N PRO A 87 3.59 -9.56 -14.76
CA PRO A 87 3.02 -10.17 -13.57
C PRO A 87 3.55 -9.59 -12.25
N THR A 88 4.75 -9.01 -12.29
CA THR A 88 5.42 -8.38 -11.14
C THR A 88 5.20 -6.87 -11.05
N SER A 89 4.47 -6.29 -12.00
CA SER A 89 4.16 -4.86 -12.00
C SER A 89 3.48 -4.42 -10.71
N PRO A 90 3.84 -3.28 -10.14
CA PRO A 90 3.13 -2.67 -9.01
C PRO A 90 1.76 -2.11 -9.42
N SER A 91 1.45 -2.09 -10.71
CA SER A 91 0.18 -1.66 -11.29
C SER A 91 -0.54 -2.83 -11.94
N GLN A 92 -1.85 -2.86 -11.80
CA GLN A 92 -2.70 -3.82 -12.50
C GLN A 92 -3.75 -3.07 -13.32
N ARG A 93 -3.82 -3.42 -14.60
CA ARG A 93 -4.82 -2.87 -15.51
C ARG A 93 -6.11 -3.66 -15.42
N PHE A 94 -7.22 -2.95 -15.46
CA PHE A 94 -8.57 -3.47 -15.62
C PHE A 94 -9.27 -2.71 -16.75
N ILE A 95 -10.16 -3.37 -17.43
CA ILE A 95 -11.04 -2.75 -18.42
C ILE A 95 -12.46 -2.88 -17.89
N SER A 96 -13.16 -1.76 -17.75
CA SER A 96 -14.57 -1.75 -17.33
C SER A 96 -15.47 -2.28 -18.46
N LYS A 97 -16.73 -2.54 -18.15
CA LYS A 97 -17.71 -3.07 -19.13
C LYS A 97 -17.92 -2.13 -20.33
N ASP A 98 -17.74 -0.85 -20.13
CA ASP A 98 -17.83 0.23 -21.13
C ASP A 98 -16.49 0.54 -21.82
N GLY A 99 -15.48 -0.31 -21.63
CA GLY A 99 -14.20 -0.23 -22.32
C GLY A 99 -13.19 0.75 -21.70
N VAL A 100 -13.50 1.37 -20.56
CA VAL A 100 -12.57 2.31 -19.91
C VAL A 100 -11.43 1.56 -19.23
N ILE A 101 -10.20 1.96 -19.55
CA ILE A 101 -8.99 1.42 -18.95
C ILE A 101 -8.79 2.04 -17.56
N ASN A 102 -8.67 1.19 -16.55
CA ASN A 102 -8.39 1.56 -15.16
C ASN A 102 -7.11 0.88 -14.70
N ALA A 103 -6.24 1.63 -14.05
CA ALA A 103 -5.10 1.09 -13.33
C ALA A 103 -5.38 1.07 -11.82
N ARG A 104 -4.97 -0.01 -11.17
CA ARG A 104 -5.06 -0.17 -9.71
C ARG A 104 -3.71 -0.58 -9.17
N ALA A 105 -3.37 -0.07 -8.01
CA ALA A 105 -2.15 -0.47 -7.34
C ALA A 105 -2.19 -1.94 -6.91
N ARG A 106 -1.05 -2.60 -7.06
CA ARG A 106 -0.75 -3.94 -6.58
C ARG A 106 0.59 -3.89 -5.86
N VAL A 107 0.60 -3.20 -4.74
CA VAL A 107 1.79 -2.91 -3.94
C VAL A 107 1.38 -2.46 -2.55
N LEU A 108 2.16 -2.77 -1.54
CA LEU A 108 1.96 -2.26 -0.19
C LEU A 108 2.07 -0.72 -0.20
N GLY A 109 1.12 -0.05 0.43
CA GLY A 109 0.92 1.40 0.33
C GLY A 109 -0.13 1.80 -0.71
N GLY A 110 -0.49 0.89 -1.62
CA GLY A 110 -1.59 1.07 -2.56
C GLY A 110 -1.39 2.24 -3.53
N GLY A 111 -2.48 2.97 -3.81
CA GLY A 111 -2.49 4.08 -4.76
C GLY A 111 -1.54 5.22 -4.39
N SER A 112 -1.15 5.35 -3.12
CA SER A 112 -0.16 6.34 -2.70
C SER A 112 1.23 6.06 -3.28
N CYS A 113 1.52 4.82 -3.66
CA CYS A 113 2.78 4.43 -4.31
C CYS A 113 2.76 4.64 -5.84
N LEU A 114 1.60 4.81 -6.45
CA LEU A 114 1.41 4.93 -7.89
C LEU A 114 0.75 6.25 -8.30
N ASN A 115 0.79 7.27 -7.46
CA ASN A 115 0.26 8.58 -7.79
C ASN A 115 1.21 9.37 -8.69
N ALA A 116 0.67 10.39 -9.37
CA ALA A 116 1.44 11.28 -10.23
C ALA A 116 2.21 12.38 -9.49
N GLY A 117 2.29 12.30 -8.16
CA GLY A 117 3.00 13.25 -7.31
C GLY A 117 2.26 14.57 -7.04
N PHE A 118 0.97 14.65 -7.38
CA PHE A 118 0.13 15.80 -7.03
C PHE A 118 -1.06 15.37 -6.18
N TYR A 119 -1.55 16.31 -5.40
CA TYR A 119 -2.73 16.15 -4.57
C TYR A 119 -3.75 17.25 -4.88
N THR A 120 -4.98 16.83 -5.12
CA THR A 120 -6.11 17.77 -5.27
C THR A 120 -7.15 17.50 -4.19
N ARG A 121 -7.56 18.56 -3.50
CA ARG A 121 -8.62 18.48 -2.51
C ARG A 121 -9.97 18.62 -3.19
N ALA A 122 -10.95 17.83 -2.75
CA ALA A 122 -12.31 17.99 -3.22
C ALA A 122 -12.84 19.40 -2.90
N ALA A 123 -13.61 19.96 -3.81
CA ALA A 123 -14.23 21.28 -3.59
C ALA A 123 -15.15 21.25 -2.35
N PRO A 124 -15.18 22.31 -1.54
CA PRO A 124 -16.02 22.36 -0.34
C PRO A 124 -17.51 22.10 -0.63
N TYR A 125 -17.97 22.53 -1.78
CA TYR A 125 -19.35 22.27 -2.24
C TYR A 125 -19.62 20.76 -2.40
N TYR A 126 -18.69 20.04 -3.05
CA TYR A 126 -18.83 18.59 -3.24
C TYR A 126 -18.91 17.86 -1.89
N VAL A 127 -17.98 18.17 -0.98
CA VAL A 127 -17.93 17.54 0.36
C VAL A 127 -19.21 17.83 1.16
N ARG A 128 -19.79 19.02 1.00
CA ARG A 128 -20.97 19.43 1.78
C ARG A 128 -22.29 18.86 1.26
N TYR A 129 -22.42 18.66 -0.05
CA TYR A 129 -23.71 18.38 -0.68
C TYR A 129 -23.78 17.09 -1.50
N GLN A 130 -22.66 16.41 -1.76
CA GLN A 130 -22.62 15.23 -2.62
C GLN A 130 -21.84 14.05 -2.01
N ALA A 131 -21.18 14.21 -0.90
CA ALA A 131 -20.51 13.16 -0.14
C ALA A 131 -21.36 12.79 1.09
#